data_55d96cfcbcdcc01704622c5d7d37aea0
#
_entry.id   55d96cfcbcdcc01704622c5d7d37aea0
#
_cell.length_a   1.000
_cell.length_b   1.000
_cell.length_c   1.000
_cell.angle_alpha   90.00
_cell.angle_beta   90.00
_cell.angle_gamma   90.00
#
_symmetry.space_group_name_H-M   'P 1'
#
loop_
_entity.id
_entity.type
_entity.pdbx_description
1 polymer ?
#
loop_
_entity_poly.entity_id
_entity_poly.type
_entity_poly.pdbx_seq_one_letter_code
_entity_poly.pdbx_strand_id
1 'polypeptide(L)'
;MKKQRRKTEEEEHSDIISSLPDCMLAHILYFLPTKQAILTSILSSRWRALWTLVPVLHLDKPTLYSIRTLTLDDILLSRNSSTLCKLRIDCPRRSFVDKCVQAAILRGVQELDLVLDLDNQTKELPASVFFCTTLVVLKLRGHFLLNPPDSASSSSSMFPSLKILQILHVYYANHNSLSTLLAACPLLQDLRIKVSDSDFDFLDKEADNKFNIIVFVPTLKILVLDCSFLRWSFKLHINTPALEYFNFKGDLDSDVVSENLPNLFKSVLDVRSCYYLDWMWKLTNFMRLLCNIRSMELCVGTAEVRSTLFFFFML
;
A
#
# COMPACT_ATOMS: atom_id res chain seq x y z
N MET A 1 48.15 7.36 -65.43
CA MET A 1 46.89 7.71 -64.77
C MET A 1 46.77 6.94 -63.44
N LYS A 2 46.99 7.62 -62.30
CA LYS A 2 46.92 7.02 -60.97
C LYS A 2 45.48 7.18 -60.49
N LYS A 3 44.78 6.04 -60.27
CA LYS A 3 43.49 6.00 -59.60
C LYS A 3 43.70 6.20 -58.10
N GLN A 4 43.33 7.36 -57.58
CA GLN A 4 43.18 7.59 -56.17
C GLN A 4 41.97 6.81 -55.65
N ARG A 5 42.20 5.79 -54.82
CA ARG A 5 41.17 5.19 -53.98
C ARG A 5 40.80 6.19 -52.87
N ARG A 6 39.61 6.72 -52.94
CA ARG A 6 38.99 7.39 -51.79
C ARG A 6 38.73 6.33 -50.71
N LYS A 7 39.47 6.40 -49.60
CA LYS A 7 39.06 5.76 -48.38
C LYS A 7 37.81 6.50 -47.89
N THR A 8 36.66 5.87 -47.95
CA THR A 8 35.48 6.22 -47.17
C THR A 8 35.85 6.01 -45.72
N GLU A 9 35.92 7.10 -44.97
CA GLU A 9 35.91 7.08 -43.51
C GLU A 9 34.55 6.50 -43.10
N GLU A 10 34.49 5.21 -42.82
CA GLU A 10 33.44 4.60 -42.04
C GLU A 10 33.57 5.21 -40.65
N GLU A 11 32.72 6.17 -40.31
CA GLU A 11 32.48 6.58 -38.94
C GLU A 11 32.13 5.29 -38.16
N GLU A 12 33.09 4.78 -37.39
CA GLU A 12 32.85 3.79 -36.36
C GLU A 12 31.86 4.41 -35.39
N HIS A 13 30.57 4.16 -35.60
CA HIS A 13 29.56 4.37 -34.57
C HIS A 13 29.92 3.44 -33.41
N SER A 14 30.82 3.91 -32.53
CA SER A 14 31.14 3.19 -31.31
C SER A 14 29.82 2.97 -30.55
N ASP A 15 29.49 1.73 -30.28
CA ASP A 15 28.32 1.38 -29.46
C ASP A 15 28.54 1.89 -28.03
N ILE A 16 28.12 3.15 -27.80
CA ILE A 16 28.29 3.88 -26.55
C ILE A 16 27.57 3.10 -25.41
N ILE A 17 26.44 2.46 -25.69
CA ILE A 17 25.68 1.72 -24.68
C ILE A 17 26.48 0.51 -24.21
N SER A 18 27.06 -0.24 -25.11
CA SER A 18 27.89 -1.40 -24.78
C SER A 18 29.18 -1.05 -24.04
N SER A 19 29.65 0.20 -24.15
CA SER A 19 30.82 0.67 -23.41
C SER A 19 30.55 1.03 -21.95
N LEU A 20 29.28 1.20 -21.55
CA LEU A 20 28.91 1.59 -20.19
C LEU A 20 29.17 0.45 -19.17
N PRO A 21 29.60 0.78 -17.93
CA PRO A 21 29.68 -0.18 -16.83
C PRO A 21 28.32 -0.82 -16.50
N ASP A 22 28.32 -2.05 -15.95
CA ASP A 22 27.11 -2.80 -15.60
C ASP A 22 26.21 -2.04 -14.62
N CYS A 23 26.76 -1.29 -13.68
CA CYS A 23 25.99 -0.47 -12.76
C CYS A 23 25.17 0.62 -13.47
N MET A 24 25.74 1.23 -14.52
CA MET A 24 25.04 2.24 -15.33
C MET A 24 23.95 1.60 -16.19
N LEU A 25 24.23 0.45 -16.78
CA LEU A 25 23.24 -0.30 -17.54
C LEU A 25 22.09 -0.80 -16.65
N ALA A 26 22.40 -1.32 -15.45
CA ALA A 26 21.38 -1.69 -14.46
C ALA A 26 20.53 -0.48 -14.04
N HIS A 27 21.16 0.70 -13.91
CA HIS A 27 20.42 1.95 -13.62
C HIS A 27 19.52 2.38 -14.76
N ILE A 28 19.91 2.20 -16.01
CA ILE A 28 19.03 2.42 -17.17
C ILE A 28 17.86 1.44 -17.13
N LEU A 29 18.12 0.15 -16.87
CA LEU A 29 17.08 -0.87 -16.76
C LEU A 29 16.10 -0.61 -15.60
N TYR A 30 16.52 0.08 -14.55
CA TYR A 30 15.65 0.45 -13.44
C TYR A 30 14.44 1.29 -13.87
N PHE A 31 14.56 2.09 -14.92
CA PHE A 31 13.47 2.93 -15.46
C PHE A 31 12.55 2.16 -16.42
N LEU A 32 12.88 0.93 -16.77
CA LEU A 32 12.07 0.11 -17.65
C LEU A 32 11.10 -0.77 -16.84
N PRO A 33 9.90 -1.04 -17.37
CA PRO A 33 9.06 -2.12 -16.86
C PRO A 33 9.84 -3.45 -16.83
N THR A 34 9.64 -4.27 -15.81
CA THR A 34 10.37 -5.53 -15.62
C THR A 34 10.37 -6.42 -16.88
N LYS A 35 9.22 -6.50 -17.57
CA LYS A 35 9.12 -7.21 -18.85
C LYS A 35 10.14 -6.71 -19.87
N GLN A 36 10.26 -5.40 -20.05
CA GLN A 36 11.20 -4.81 -21.01
C GLN A 36 12.64 -5.03 -20.57
N ALA A 37 12.93 -4.86 -19.28
CA ALA A 37 14.25 -5.14 -18.72
C ALA A 37 14.69 -6.61 -18.98
N ILE A 38 13.78 -7.58 -18.80
CA ILE A 38 14.06 -8.98 -19.12
C ILE A 38 14.27 -9.19 -20.64
N LEU A 39 13.46 -8.53 -21.47
CA LEU A 39 13.60 -8.64 -22.93
C LEU A 39 14.94 -8.13 -23.48
N THR A 40 15.61 -7.21 -22.79
CA THR A 40 16.97 -6.79 -23.17
C THR A 40 17.99 -7.93 -23.16
N SER A 41 17.68 -9.05 -22.49
CA SER A 41 18.50 -10.27 -22.48
C SER A 41 18.80 -10.84 -23.88
N ILE A 42 18.00 -10.46 -24.88
CA ILE A 42 18.21 -10.87 -26.29
C ILE A 42 19.39 -10.15 -26.93
N LEU A 43 19.81 -8.99 -26.41
CA LEU A 43 20.83 -8.14 -27.02
C LEU A 43 22.23 -8.78 -26.99
N SER A 44 22.61 -9.37 -25.86
CA SER A 44 23.88 -10.10 -25.75
C SER A 44 23.94 -10.96 -24.48
N SER A 45 25.00 -11.78 -24.35
CA SER A 45 25.26 -12.57 -23.14
C SER A 45 25.41 -11.71 -21.89
N ARG A 46 26.00 -10.51 -22.02
CA ARG A 46 26.14 -9.51 -20.94
C ARG A 46 24.78 -9.04 -20.44
N TRP A 47 23.82 -8.74 -21.32
CA TRP A 47 22.49 -8.25 -20.96
C TRP A 47 21.63 -9.30 -20.28
N ARG A 48 21.92 -10.60 -20.43
CA ARG A 48 21.18 -11.68 -19.77
C ARG A 48 21.23 -11.59 -18.24
N ALA A 49 22.31 -11.06 -17.66
CA ALA A 49 22.48 -10.94 -16.24
C ALA A 49 22.09 -9.55 -15.71
N LEU A 50 22.07 -8.51 -16.54
CA LEU A 50 21.93 -7.12 -16.08
C LEU A 50 20.57 -6.84 -15.43
N TRP A 51 19.46 -7.37 -15.95
CA TRP A 51 18.15 -7.19 -15.35
C TRP A 51 18.06 -7.78 -13.95
N THR A 52 18.89 -8.76 -13.60
CA THR A 52 18.91 -9.36 -12.26
C THR A 52 19.51 -8.44 -11.20
N LEU A 53 20.28 -7.43 -11.64
CA LEU A 53 20.87 -6.42 -10.77
C LEU A 53 19.89 -5.26 -10.45
N VAL A 54 18.77 -5.16 -11.16
CA VAL A 54 17.76 -4.12 -10.93
C VAL A 54 17.07 -4.37 -9.59
N PRO A 55 17.12 -3.43 -8.61
CA PRO A 55 16.60 -3.67 -7.25
C PRO A 55 15.06 -3.65 -7.15
N VAL A 56 14.36 -3.50 -8.27
CA VAL A 56 12.90 -3.46 -8.36
C VAL A 56 12.40 -4.61 -9.24
N LEU A 57 11.38 -5.30 -8.76
CA LEU A 57 10.70 -6.36 -9.51
C LEU A 57 9.19 -6.09 -9.51
N HIS A 58 8.63 -5.96 -10.71
CA HIS A 58 7.20 -5.82 -10.92
C HIS A 58 6.67 -7.00 -11.74
N LEU A 59 5.85 -7.83 -11.13
CA LEU A 59 5.27 -9.04 -11.70
C LEU A 59 3.76 -8.83 -11.88
N ASP A 60 3.39 -8.29 -13.02
CA ASP A 60 1.99 -8.13 -13.44
C ASP A 60 1.54 -9.29 -14.36
N LYS A 61 0.22 -9.39 -14.58
CA LYS A 61 -0.38 -10.40 -15.47
C LYS A 61 0.31 -10.42 -16.84
N PRO A 62 0.48 -9.28 -17.56
CA PRO A 62 1.16 -9.26 -18.86
C PRO A 62 2.61 -9.75 -18.82
N THR A 63 3.35 -9.41 -17.78
CA THR A 63 4.74 -9.86 -17.59
C THR A 63 4.78 -11.37 -17.45
N LEU A 64 3.96 -11.92 -16.56
CA LEU A 64 3.90 -13.36 -16.30
C LEU A 64 3.46 -14.18 -17.50
N TYR A 65 2.50 -13.68 -18.30
CA TYR A 65 2.11 -14.34 -19.55
C TYR A 65 3.20 -14.31 -20.63
N SER A 66 4.01 -13.26 -20.66
CA SER A 66 5.07 -13.09 -21.67
C SER A 66 6.32 -13.90 -21.36
N ILE A 67 6.56 -14.20 -20.08
CA ILE A 67 7.74 -14.94 -19.61
C ILE A 67 7.42 -16.45 -19.46
N ARG A 68 6.65 -17.00 -20.39
CA ARG A 68 6.22 -18.41 -20.34
C ARG A 68 7.36 -19.43 -20.26
N THR A 69 8.53 -19.07 -20.74
CA THR A 69 9.74 -19.91 -20.77
C THR A 69 10.58 -19.82 -19.49
N LEU A 70 10.38 -18.77 -18.68
CA LEU A 70 11.06 -18.63 -17.40
C LEU A 70 10.10 -19.07 -16.29
N THR A 71 10.52 -20.01 -15.49
CA THR A 71 9.80 -20.36 -14.26
C THR A 71 10.00 -19.25 -13.23
N LEU A 72 9.10 -19.17 -12.26
CA LEU A 72 9.30 -18.24 -11.12
C LEU A 72 10.63 -18.50 -10.43
N ASP A 73 10.98 -19.78 -10.28
CA ASP A 73 12.22 -20.17 -9.65
C ASP A 73 13.42 -19.63 -10.46
N ASP A 74 13.36 -19.64 -11.82
CA ASP A 74 14.39 -19.02 -12.65
C ASP A 74 14.52 -17.52 -12.41
N ILE A 75 13.40 -16.79 -12.27
CA ILE A 75 13.40 -15.35 -11.99
C ILE A 75 13.98 -15.06 -10.61
N LEU A 76 13.64 -15.87 -9.63
CA LEU A 76 14.11 -15.67 -8.26
C LEU A 76 15.54 -16.19 -8.06
N LEU A 77 15.90 -17.34 -8.65
CA LEU A 77 17.24 -17.94 -8.55
C LEU A 77 18.29 -17.15 -9.34
N SER A 78 17.93 -16.60 -10.51
CA SER A 78 18.85 -15.75 -11.27
C SER A 78 19.34 -14.51 -10.52
N ARG A 79 18.63 -14.12 -9.44
CA ARG A 79 18.96 -13.00 -8.55
C ARG A 79 19.81 -13.39 -7.34
N ASN A 80 20.67 -14.36 -7.44
CA ASN A 80 21.40 -14.98 -6.31
C ASN A 80 22.19 -14.03 -5.42
N SER A 81 22.50 -12.83 -5.81
CA SER A 81 23.35 -11.90 -5.04
C SER A 81 22.85 -10.46 -4.98
N SER A 82 21.76 -10.11 -5.67
CA SER A 82 21.28 -8.74 -5.69
C SER A 82 20.24 -8.48 -4.60
N THR A 83 20.37 -7.35 -3.92
CA THR A 83 19.32 -6.83 -3.03
C THR A 83 18.04 -6.55 -3.83
N LEU A 84 16.89 -6.91 -3.28
CA LEU A 84 15.59 -6.61 -3.86
C LEU A 84 14.89 -5.57 -2.98
N CYS A 85 15.01 -4.28 -3.32
CA CYS A 85 14.44 -3.22 -2.52
C CYS A 85 12.93 -3.14 -2.65
N LYS A 86 12.38 -3.40 -3.84
CA LYS A 86 10.95 -3.29 -4.10
C LYS A 86 10.42 -4.49 -4.87
N LEU A 87 9.35 -5.09 -4.33
CA LEU A 87 8.57 -6.11 -5.02
C LEU A 87 7.13 -5.66 -5.17
N ARG A 88 6.65 -5.61 -6.42
CA ARG A 88 5.23 -5.47 -6.73
C ARG A 88 4.72 -6.73 -7.41
N ILE A 89 3.62 -7.26 -6.90
CA ILE A 89 2.93 -8.41 -7.47
C ILE A 89 1.49 -8.04 -7.77
N ASP A 90 1.10 -8.17 -9.02
CA ASP A 90 -0.29 -8.06 -9.48
C ASP A 90 -0.62 -9.37 -10.22
N CYS A 91 -1.01 -10.39 -9.47
CA CYS A 91 -1.12 -11.74 -10.00
C CYS A 91 -2.26 -12.53 -9.38
N PRO A 92 -3.02 -13.30 -10.21
CA PRO A 92 -4.09 -14.15 -9.72
C PRO A 92 -3.64 -15.46 -9.06
N ARG A 93 -2.35 -15.81 -9.10
CA ARG A 93 -1.85 -17.10 -8.60
C ARG A 93 -1.35 -17.01 -7.15
N ARG A 94 -2.08 -17.60 -6.21
CA ARG A 94 -1.79 -17.58 -4.77
C ARG A 94 -0.47 -18.23 -4.36
N SER A 95 -0.19 -19.44 -4.87
CA SER A 95 1.06 -20.17 -4.57
C SER A 95 2.30 -19.41 -5.01
N PHE A 96 2.13 -18.52 -5.99
CA PHE A 96 3.17 -17.65 -6.50
C PHE A 96 3.53 -16.53 -5.50
N VAL A 97 2.53 -15.95 -4.85
CA VAL A 97 2.73 -14.83 -3.91
C VAL A 97 3.63 -15.25 -2.75
N ASP A 98 3.41 -16.41 -2.13
CA ASP A 98 4.19 -16.86 -0.97
C ASP A 98 5.67 -17.01 -1.31
N LYS A 99 5.98 -17.69 -2.40
CA LYS A 99 7.37 -17.89 -2.85
C LYS A 99 8.07 -16.56 -3.15
N CYS A 100 7.38 -15.64 -3.84
CA CYS A 100 7.92 -14.32 -4.17
C CYS A 100 8.17 -13.49 -2.92
N VAL A 101 7.22 -13.47 -2.00
CA VAL A 101 7.32 -12.71 -0.75
C VAL A 101 8.45 -13.25 0.11
N GLN A 102 8.55 -14.57 0.30
CA GLN A 102 9.66 -15.18 1.04
C GLN A 102 11.02 -14.84 0.42
N ALA A 103 11.13 -14.97 -0.90
CA ALA A 103 12.37 -14.64 -1.61
C ALA A 103 12.74 -13.14 -1.49
N ALA A 104 11.75 -12.25 -1.44
CA ALA A 104 11.95 -10.82 -1.27
C ALA A 104 12.42 -10.49 0.17
N ILE A 105 11.82 -11.11 1.16
CA ILE A 105 12.20 -10.94 2.59
C ILE A 105 13.64 -11.37 2.79
N LEU A 106 14.04 -12.53 2.26
CA LEU A 106 15.43 -13.02 2.35
C LEU A 106 16.45 -12.07 1.68
N ARG A 107 15.99 -11.20 0.78
CA ARG A 107 16.83 -10.20 0.08
C ARG A 107 16.72 -8.79 0.64
N GLY A 108 16.10 -8.65 1.82
CA GLY A 108 16.02 -7.37 2.52
C GLY A 108 15.06 -6.37 1.87
N VAL A 109 13.90 -6.83 1.39
CA VAL A 109 12.88 -5.97 0.77
C VAL A 109 12.45 -4.84 1.69
N GLN A 110 12.33 -3.64 1.10
CA GLN A 110 11.89 -2.43 1.79
C GLN A 110 10.45 -2.02 1.40
N GLU A 111 10.03 -2.34 0.19
CA GLU A 111 8.65 -2.06 -0.28
C GLU A 111 8.01 -3.32 -0.85
N LEU A 112 6.88 -3.72 -0.28
CA LEU A 112 5.96 -4.74 -0.80
C LEU A 112 4.67 -4.09 -1.25
N ASP A 113 4.29 -4.31 -2.52
CA ASP A 113 3.02 -3.88 -3.11
C ASP A 113 2.32 -5.11 -3.68
N LEU A 114 1.35 -5.63 -2.97
CA LEU A 114 0.68 -6.89 -3.28
C LEU A 114 -0.77 -6.62 -3.69
N VAL A 115 -1.10 -7.01 -4.92
CA VAL A 115 -2.46 -6.93 -5.47
C VAL A 115 -2.94 -8.34 -5.75
N LEU A 116 -4.05 -8.71 -5.14
CA LEU A 116 -4.67 -10.02 -5.29
C LEU A 116 -6.11 -9.85 -5.73
N ASP A 117 -6.31 -9.87 -7.04
CA ASP A 117 -7.63 -9.78 -7.67
C ASP A 117 -8.03 -11.19 -8.12
N LEU A 118 -8.75 -11.92 -7.27
CA LEU A 118 -9.10 -13.31 -7.50
C LEU A 118 -10.58 -13.60 -7.30
N ASP A 119 -11.04 -14.57 -8.06
CA ASP A 119 -12.37 -15.17 -7.97
C ASP A 119 -12.63 -15.74 -6.57
N ASN A 120 -13.28 -14.97 -5.72
CA ASN A 120 -13.94 -15.36 -4.45
C ASN A 120 -13.13 -16.18 -3.43
N GLN A 121 -11.82 -16.20 -3.49
CA GLN A 121 -11.02 -16.91 -2.50
C GLN A 121 -10.01 -15.96 -1.84
N THR A 122 -10.03 -15.85 -0.53
CA THR A 122 -9.08 -15.09 0.25
C THR A 122 -7.75 -15.84 0.44
N LYS A 123 -6.69 -15.10 0.69
CA LYS A 123 -5.38 -15.61 1.03
C LYS A 123 -4.84 -14.92 2.27
N GLU A 124 -4.46 -15.69 3.26
CA GLU A 124 -3.74 -15.14 4.40
C GLU A 124 -2.40 -14.53 3.98
N LEU A 125 -2.06 -13.41 4.59
CA LEU A 125 -0.75 -12.82 4.42
C LEU A 125 0.30 -13.73 5.08
N PRO A 126 1.40 -14.07 4.39
CA PRO A 126 2.44 -14.91 4.98
C PRO A 126 2.96 -14.34 6.29
N ALA A 127 3.03 -15.16 7.33
CA ALA A 127 3.46 -14.73 8.68
C ALA A 127 4.83 -14.03 8.68
N SER A 128 5.73 -14.44 7.77
CA SER A 128 7.06 -13.83 7.60
C SER A 128 7.02 -12.33 7.26
N VAL A 129 5.92 -11.83 6.66
CA VAL A 129 5.77 -10.40 6.36
C VAL A 129 5.70 -9.57 7.63
N PHE A 130 4.97 -10.06 8.65
CA PHE A 130 4.79 -9.34 9.91
C PHE A 130 6.11 -9.15 10.67
N PHE A 131 7.06 -10.07 10.51
CA PHE A 131 8.37 -10.06 11.20
C PHE A 131 9.50 -9.52 10.32
N CYS A 132 9.20 -8.98 9.14
CA CYS A 132 10.22 -8.42 8.24
C CYS A 132 10.77 -7.12 8.81
N THR A 133 12.04 -7.13 9.22
CA THR A 133 12.70 -5.98 9.86
C THR A 133 13.11 -4.87 8.88
N THR A 134 13.22 -5.20 7.60
CA THR A 134 13.64 -4.24 6.56
C THR A 134 12.46 -3.54 5.88
N LEU A 135 11.22 -3.99 6.14
CA LEU A 135 10.04 -3.49 5.44
C LEU A 135 9.65 -2.09 5.93
N VAL A 136 9.66 -1.13 5.01
CA VAL A 136 9.32 0.28 5.25
C VAL A 136 7.95 0.62 4.67
N VAL A 137 7.57 0.00 3.56
CA VAL A 137 6.30 0.25 2.86
C VAL A 137 5.58 -1.07 2.60
N LEU A 138 4.36 -1.18 3.10
CA LEU A 138 3.46 -2.30 2.81
C LEU A 138 2.17 -1.79 2.18
N LYS A 139 1.86 -2.31 0.99
CA LYS A 139 0.62 -2.03 0.28
C LYS A 139 -0.09 -3.34 -0.01
N LEU A 140 -1.30 -3.49 0.51
CA LEU A 140 -2.14 -4.65 0.32
C LEU A 140 -3.43 -4.23 -0.37
N ARG A 141 -3.80 -4.93 -1.44
CA ARG A 141 -5.05 -4.68 -2.16
C ARG A 141 -5.73 -5.99 -2.55
N GLY A 142 -7.04 -6.04 -2.31
CA GLY A 142 -7.89 -7.16 -2.75
C GLY A 142 -7.93 -8.31 -1.74
N HIS A 143 -8.11 -9.51 -2.19
CA HIS A 143 -8.54 -10.69 -1.44
C HIS A 143 -7.49 -11.27 -0.46
N PHE A 144 -6.80 -10.42 0.28
CA PHE A 144 -5.98 -10.86 1.42
C PHE A 144 -6.82 -10.97 2.69
N LEU A 145 -6.59 -12.00 3.48
CA LEU A 145 -7.12 -12.11 4.84
C LEU A 145 -6.06 -11.60 5.83
N LEU A 146 -6.39 -10.52 6.51
CA LEU A 146 -5.54 -9.93 7.53
C LEU A 146 -5.77 -10.66 8.87
N ASN A 147 -4.82 -11.52 9.22
CA ASN A 147 -4.80 -12.30 10.44
C ASN A 147 -3.43 -12.14 11.11
N PRO A 148 -3.16 -10.98 11.76
CA PRO A 148 -1.89 -10.80 12.45
C PRO A 148 -1.77 -11.79 13.61
N PRO A 149 -0.59 -12.39 13.84
CA PRO A 149 -0.37 -13.26 14.97
C PRO A 149 -0.51 -12.49 16.29
N ASP A 150 -0.99 -13.18 17.33
CA ASP A 150 -1.14 -12.57 18.64
C ASP A 150 0.23 -12.12 19.18
N SER A 151 0.33 -10.85 19.57
CA SER A 151 1.55 -10.25 20.10
C SER A 151 2.04 -10.89 21.41
N ALA A 152 1.16 -11.56 22.13
CA ALA A 152 1.49 -12.26 23.38
C ALA A 152 2.35 -13.52 23.19
N SER A 153 2.37 -14.09 21.98
CA SER A 153 3.05 -15.37 21.70
C SER A 153 4.43 -15.23 21.04
N SER A 154 4.83 -14.02 20.63
CA SER A 154 6.10 -13.81 19.94
C SER A 154 6.99 -12.80 20.65
N SER A 155 8.23 -13.21 20.91
CA SER A 155 9.28 -12.36 21.49
C SER A 155 9.81 -11.30 20.49
N SER A 156 9.41 -11.35 19.25
CA SER A 156 9.86 -10.44 18.19
C SER A 156 8.82 -9.36 17.92
N SER A 157 9.26 -8.10 17.81
CA SER A 157 8.42 -6.99 17.42
C SER A 157 7.96 -7.16 15.96
N MET A 158 6.66 -7.08 15.72
CA MET A 158 6.13 -7.02 14.36
C MET A 158 6.38 -5.63 13.76
N PHE A 159 6.64 -5.58 12.47
CA PHE A 159 6.82 -4.36 11.67
C PHE A 159 7.70 -3.26 12.29
N PRO A 160 8.91 -3.56 12.77
CA PRO A 160 9.73 -2.60 13.52
C PRO A 160 10.17 -1.38 12.70
N SER A 161 10.16 -1.47 11.36
CA SER A 161 10.60 -0.40 10.45
C SER A 161 9.50 0.18 9.57
N LEU A 162 8.25 -0.29 9.70
CA LEU A 162 7.16 0.09 8.80
C LEU A 162 6.75 1.55 9.01
N LYS A 163 6.79 2.34 7.91
CA LYS A 163 6.42 3.76 7.92
C LYS A 163 5.16 4.04 7.11
N ILE A 164 4.88 3.25 6.08
CA ILE A 164 3.75 3.44 5.19
C ILE A 164 2.95 2.14 5.09
N LEU A 165 1.68 2.20 5.43
CA LEU A 165 0.75 1.08 5.35
C LEU A 165 -0.48 1.47 4.54
N GLN A 166 -0.74 0.73 3.45
CA GLN A 166 -1.96 0.86 2.66
C GLN A 166 -2.74 -0.45 2.66
N ILE A 167 -3.99 -0.41 3.08
CA ILE A 167 -4.90 -1.55 3.14
C ILE A 167 -6.15 -1.17 2.36
N LEU A 168 -6.34 -1.78 1.18
CA LEU A 168 -7.43 -1.45 0.28
C LEU A 168 -8.23 -2.70 -0.05
N HIS A 169 -9.49 -2.77 0.41
CA HIS A 169 -10.39 -3.91 0.17
C HIS A 169 -9.77 -5.25 0.62
N VAL A 170 -9.32 -5.30 1.87
CA VAL A 170 -8.71 -6.48 2.50
C VAL A 170 -9.67 -7.05 3.52
N TYR A 171 -9.80 -8.36 3.58
CA TYR A 171 -10.64 -9.06 4.55
C TYR A 171 -10.00 -9.11 5.93
N TYR A 172 -10.80 -9.05 6.97
CA TYR A 172 -10.35 -9.11 8.36
C TYR A 172 -10.78 -10.44 8.98
N ALA A 173 -9.86 -11.14 9.62
CA ALA A 173 -10.12 -12.43 10.27
C ALA A 173 -10.98 -12.29 11.52
N ASN A 174 -10.83 -11.16 12.24
CA ASN A 174 -11.62 -10.83 13.43
C ASN A 174 -11.70 -9.32 13.64
N HIS A 175 -12.56 -8.89 14.56
CA HIS A 175 -12.80 -7.47 14.86
C HIS A 175 -11.55 -6.71 15.36
N ASN A 176 -10.56 -7.41 15.90
CA ASN A 176 -9.34 -6.83 16.44
C ASN A 176 -8.16 -6.87 15.46
N SER A 177 -8.30 -7.54 14.30
CA SER A 177 -7.20 -7.74 13.35
C SER A 177 -6.51 -6.43 12.97
N LEU A 178 -7.30 -5.36 12.73
CA LEU A 178 -6.74 -4.06 12.36
C LEU A 178 -6.04 -3.39 13.56
N SER A 179 -6.65 -3.38 14.74
CA SER A 179 -6.05 -2.75 15.94
C SER A 179 -4.79 -3.47 16.38
N THR A 180 -4.77 -4.81 16.32
CA THR A 180 -3.56 -5.61 16.60
C THR A 180 -2.43 -5.27 15.61
N LEU A 181 -2.75 -5.15 14.32
CA LEU A 181 -1.78 -4.75 13.32
C LEU A 181 -1.20 -3.37 13.59
N LEU A 182 -2.05 -2.38 13.87
CA LEU A 182 -1.63 -0.99 14.08
C LEU A 182 -0.80 -0.83 15.36
N ALA A 183 -1.15 -1.54 16.44
CA ALA A 183 -0.38 -1.57 17.67
C ALA A 183 1.05 -2.13 17.47
N ALA A 184 1.22 -2.96 16.43
CA ALA A 184 2.50 -3.57 16.08
C ALA A 184 3.39 -2.68 15.17
N CYS A 185 2.96 -1.46 14.84
CA CYS A 185 3.65 -0.57 13.89
C CYS A 185 4.17 0.71 14.59
N PRO A 186 5.23 0.65 15.41
CA PRO A 186 5.67 1.77 16.25
C PRO A 186 6.18 3.00 15.48
N LEU A 187 6.61 2.83 14.23
CA LEU A 187 7.18 3.90 13.40
C LEU A 187 6.25 4.34 12.26
N LEU A 188 4.98 3.93 12.29
CA LEU A 188 4.04 4.21 11.21
C LEU A 188 3.74 5.71 11.11
N GLN A 189 3.86 6.27 9.88
CA GLN A 189 3.69 7.68 9.58
C GLN A 189 2.54 7.95 8.60
N ASP A 190 2.29 7.05 7.65
CA ASP A 190 1.22 7.17 6.64
C ASP A 190 0.35 5.91 6.68
N LEU A 191 -0.91 6.07 7.04
CA LEU A 191 -1.90 5.00 7.07
C LEU A 191 -3.04 5.32 6.12
N ARG A 192 -3.28 4.43 5.17
CA ARG A 192 -4.39 4.53 4.23
C ARG A 192 -5.22 3.26 4.23
N ILE A 193 -6.47 3.39 4.62
CA ILE A 193 -7.42 2.29 4.71
C ILE A 193 -8.62 2.59 3.82
N LYS A 194 -9.01 1.59 3.04
CA LYS A 194 -10.28 1.60 2.33
C LYS A 194 -11.01 0.30 2.62
N VAL A 195 -12.22 0.43 3.16
CA VAL A 195 -13.04 -0.69 3.58
C VAL A 195 -14.40 -0.68 2.89
N SER A 196 -14.97 -1.86 2.74
CA SER A 196 -16.33 -2.10 2.22
C SER A 196 -17.00 -3.21 3.03
N ASP A 197 -18.31 -3.36 2.89
CA ASP A 197 -19.08 -4.38 3.61
C ASP A 197 -18.55 -5.80 3.38
N SER A 198 -18.08 -6.09 2.16
CA SER A 198 -17.54 -7.41 1.80
C SER A 198 -16.24 -7.75 2.53
N ASP A 199 -15.49 -6.75 3.00
CA ASP A 199 -14.21 -6.97 3.69
C ASP A 199 -14.42 -7.63 5.07
N PHE A 200 -15.67 -7.68 5.53
CA PHE A 200 -16.11 -8.24 6.81
C PHE A 200 -16.91 -9.54 6.67
N ASP A 201 -16.93 -10.18 5.52
CA ASP A 201 -17.71 -11.40 5.28
C ASP A 201 -17.30 -12.60 6.15
N PHE A 202 -16.08 -12.55 6.71
CA PHE A 202 -15.58 -13.57 7.65
C PHE A 202 -15.94 -13.29 9.11
N LEU A 203 -16.53 -12.13 9.40
CA LEU A 203 -16.95 -11.80 10.77
C LEU A 203 -18.37 -12.32 11.03
N ASP A 204 -18.57 -12.82 12.25
CA ASP A 204 -19.89 -13.22 12.73
C ASP A 204 -20.82 -11.99 12.74
N LYS A 205 -21.84 -12.02 11.86
CA LYS A 205 -22.81 -10.92 11.71
C LYS A 205 -23.85 -10.90 12.83
N GLU A 206 -23.96 -11.99 13.60
CA GLU A 206 -24.95 -12.13 14.69
C GLU A 206 -24.44 -11.57 16.03
N ALA A 207 -23.15 -11.36 16.19
CA ALA A 207 -22.63 -10.72 17.37
C ALA A 207 -22.90 -9.20 17.28
N ASP A 208 -23.44 -8.61 18.37
CA ASP A 208 -23.60 -7.15 18.56
C ASP A 208 -22.26 -6.36 18.50
N ASN A 209 -21.19 -7.02 18.05
CA ASN A 209 -19.85 -6.50 17.93
C ASN A 209 -19.73 -5.64 16.67
N LYS A 210 -20.06 -4.36 16.81
CA LYS A 210 -19.74 -3.35 15.80
C LYS A 210 -18.26 -3.38 15.52
N PHE A 211 -17.87 -3.33 14.25
CA PHE A 211 -16.48 -3.22 13.87
C PHE A 211 -15.88 -1.92 14.44
N ASN A 212 -14.74 -2.02 15.11
CA ASN A 212 -14.08 -0.88 15.72
C ASN A 212 -12.80 -0.57 14.95
N ILE A 213 -12.72 0.65 14.42
CA ILE A 213 -11.48 1.18 13.83
C ILE A 213 -10.75 1.96 14.94
N ILE A 214 -9.80 1.32 15.58
CA ILE A 214 -9.00 1.93 16.64
C ILE A 214 -7.62 2.27 16.06
N VAL A 215 -7.34 3.58 15.93
CA VAL A 215 -6.07 4.09 15.44
C VAL A 215 -5.33 4.72 16.61
N PHE A 216 -4.50 3.92 17.26
CA PHE A 216 -3.65 4.33 18.37
C PHE A 216 -2.19 4.26 17.94
N VAL A 217 -1.74 5.27 17.19
CA VAL A 217 -0.41 5.31 16.57
C VAL A 217 0.21 6.71 16.81
N PRO A 218 1.04 6.89 17.84
CA PRO A 218 1.55 8.21 18.22
C PRO A 218 2.41 8.91 17.17
N THR A 219 3.04 8.14 16.27
CA THR A 219 3.93 8.64 15.21
C THR A 219 3.21 8.97 13.90
N LEU A 220 1.89 8.71 13.82
CA LEU A 220 1.13 8.85 12.59
C LEU A 220 0.95 10.31 12.19
N LYS A 221 1.34 10.65 10.97
CA LYS A 221 1.23 12.00 10.38
C LYS A 221 0.11 12.11 9.36
N ILE A 222 -0.15 11.05 8.62
CA ILE A 222 -1.14 11.02 7.55
C ILE A 222 -2.12 9.87 7.81
N LEU A 223 -3.40 10.21 7.92
CA LEU A 223 -4.49 9.24 8.03
C LEU A 223 -5.50 9.45 6.91
N VAL A 224 -5.72 8.43 6.10
CA VAL A 224 -6.74 8.40 5.05
C VAL A 224 -7.67 7.21 5.30
N LEU A 225 -8.93 7.49 5.56
CA LEU A 225 -9.97 6.49 5.79
C LEU A 225 -11.09 6.65 4.76
N ASP A 226 -11.25 5.67 3.87
CA ASP A 226 -12.37 5.58 2.93
C ASP A 226 -13.31 4.44 3.37
N CYS A 227 -14.39 4.83 4.03
CA CYS A 227 -15.46 3.96 4.51
C CYS A 227 -16.75 4.14 3.69
N SER A 228 -16.65 4.69 2.47
CA SER A 228 -17.82 5.08 1.65
C SER A 228 -18.70 3.90 1.20
N PHE A 229 -18.23 2.69 1.31
CA PHE A 229 -18.97 1.46 0.99
C PHE A 229 -19.38 0.64 2.22
N LEU A 230 -19.21 1.19 3.43
CA LEU A 230 -19.74 0.59 4.65
C LEU A 230 -21.20 1.05 4.83
N ARG A 231 -22.11 0.07 5.00
CA ARG A 231 -23.53 0.29 5.30
C ARG A 231 -23.84 0.15 6.78
N TRP A 232 -22.84 -0.25 7.57
CA TRP A 232 -23.01 -0.52 9.00
C TRP A 232 -22.33 0.58 9.82
N SER A 233 -22.92 0.86 10.98
CA SER A 233 -22.26 1.76 11.93
C SER A 233 -21.01 1.08 12.50
N PHE A 234 -19.90 1.80 12.55
CA PHE A 234 -18.65 1.38 13.17
C PHE A 234 -18.27 2.40 14.25
N LYS A 235 -17.35 2.05 15.13
CA LYS A 235 -16.74 3.02 16.04
C LYS A 235 -15.36 3.38 15.52
N LEU A 236 -15.10 4.68 15.42
CA LEU A 236 -13.79 5.20 15.03
C LEU A 236 -13.17 5.88 16.25
N HIS A 237 -12.06 5.33 16.74
CA HIS A 237 -11.31 5.94 17.83
C HIS A 237 -9.92 6.32 17.32
N ILE A 238 -9.61 7.65 17.36
CA ILE A 238 -8.34 8.20 16.89
C ILE A 238 -7.58 8.78 18.09
N ASN A 239 -6.38 8.23 18.32
CA ASN A 239 -5.40 8.81 19.25
C ASN A 239 -4.04 8.85 18.56
N THR A 240 -3.79 9.97 17.88
CA THR A 240 -2.62 10.17 17.00
C THR A 240 -2.12 11.61 17.16
N PRO A 241 -1.43 11.93 18.24
CA PRO A 241 -1.05 13.32 18.56
C PRO A 241 -0.12 13.97 17.50
N ALA A 242 0.60 13.18 16.70
CA ALA A 242 1.45 13.69 15.63
C ALA A 242 0.70 13.91 14.30
N LEU A 243 -0.63 13.70 14.25
CA LEU A 243 -1.39 13.75 13.01
C LEU A 243 -1.38 15.16 12.40
N GLU A 244 -0.92 15.26 11.16
CA GLU A 244 -0.81 16.50 10.38
C GLU A 244 -1.91 16.59 9.30
N TYR A 245 -2.27 15.46 8.68
CA TYR A 245 -3.25 15.37 7.60
C TYR A 245 -4.27 14.28 7.88
N PHE A 246 -5.56 14.64 7.81
CA PHE A 246 -6.67 13.70 7.95
C PHE A 246 -7.62 13.77 6.75
N ASN A 247 -7.86 12.64 6.10
CA ASN A 247 -8.85 12.51 5.03
C ASN A 247 -9.85 11.43 5.42
N PHE A 248 -11.10 11.83 5.56
CA PHE A 248 -12.19 10.92 5.88
C PHE A 248 -13.25 10.95 4.79
N LYS A 249 -13.65 9.75 4.33
CA LYS A 249 -14.74 9.56 3.42
C LYS A 249 -15.66 8.46 3.94
N GLY A 250 -16.94 8.79 4.13
CA GLY A 250 -17.91 7.81 4.65
C GLY A 250 -19.11 8.47 5.32
N ASP A 251 -19.93 7.64 5.94
CA ASP A 251 -21.11 8.08 6.67
C ASP A 251 -20.79 8.36 8.15
N LEU A 252 -21.38 9.41 8.71
CA LEU A 252 -21.21 9.79 10.12
C LEU A 252 -22.13 9.01 11.09
N ASP A 253 -22.76 7.93 10.65
CA ASP A 253 -23.55 7.06 11.56
C ASP A 253 -22.68 6.38 12.62
N SER A 254 -21.38 6.48 12.45
CA SER A 254 -20.39 5.91 13.34
C SER A 254 -20.09 6.84 14.51
N ASP A 255 -19.92 6.26 15.69
CA ASP A 255 -19.46 6.99 16.86
C ASP A 255 -17.97 7.32 16.66
N VAL A 256 -17.67 8.57 16.40
CA VAL A 256 -16.27 9.02 16.28
C VAL A 256 -15.84 9.59 17.64
N VAL A 257 -14.85 8.95 18.23
CA VAL A 257 -14.17 9.41 19.43
C VAL A 257 -12.75 9.74 19.04
N SER A 258 -12.31 10.95 19.33
CA SER A 258 -10.91 11.30 19.16
C SER A 258 -10.42 12.04 20.40
N GLU A 259 -9.16 11.83 20.69
CA GLU A 259 -8.43 12.68 21.62
C GLU A 259 -7.94 13.94 20.88
N ASN A 260 -7.35 14.87 21.61
CA ASN A 260 -6.86 16.12 21.03
C ASN A 260 -5.84 15.88 19.92
N LEU A 261 -6.04 16.53 18.75
CA LEU A 261 -5.17 16.45 17.57
C LEU A 261 -4.41 17.79 17.38
N PRO A 262 -3.42 18.09 18.21
CA PRO A 262 -2.81 19.42 18.29
C PRO A 262 -2.04 19.83 17.03
N ASN A 263 -1.55 18.85 16.26
CA ASN A 263 -0.73 19.08 15.08
C ASN A 263 -1.51 19.01 13.76
N LEU A 264 -2.82 18.75 13.83
CA LEU A 264 -3.65 18.62 12.63
C LEU A 264 -3.80 19.98 11.94
N PHE A 265 -3.26 20.11 10.73
CA PHE A 265 -3.34 21.38 10.00
C PHE A 265 -4.26 21.30 8.78
N LYS A 266 -4.45 20.13 8.18
CA LYS A 266 -5.33 19.96 7.02
C LYS A 266 -6.25 18.76 7.18
N SER A 267 -7.54 18.96 6.88
CA SER A 267 -8.53 17.88 6.77
C SER A 267 -9.30 17.95 5.48
N VAL A 268 -9.57 16.78 4.89
CA VAL A 268 -10.46 16.62 3.73
C VAL A 268 -11.60 15.71 4.13
N LEU A 269 -12.83 16.20 3.99
CA LEU A 269 -14.01 15.47 4.42
C LEU A 269 -14.98 15.27 3.24
N ASP A 270 -15.30 14.02 2.97
CA ASP A 270 -16.37 13.60 2.06
C ASP A 270 -17.41 12.82 2.87
N VAL A 271 -18.21 13.57 3.61
CA VAL A 271 -19.22 13.01 4.51
C VAL A 271 -20.53 12.94 3.77
N ARG A 272 -21.14 11.76 3.79
CA ARG A 272 -22.48 11.56 3.27
C ARG A 272 -23.51 11.78 4.38
N SER A 273 -24.63 12.35 4.00
CA SER A 273 -25.75 12.57 4.91
C SER A 273 -26.41 11.21 5.22
N CYS A 274 -26.63 10.94 6.49
CA CYS A 274 -27.43 9.84 6.93
C CYS A 274 -28.88 10.29 7.15
N TYR A 275 -29.82 9.43 6.83
CA TYR A 275 -31.25 9.70 6.93
C TYR A 275 -31.80 9.75 8.37
N TYR A 276 -30.92 9.73 9.40
CA TYR A 276 -31.31 9.69 10.81
C TYR A 276 -31.21 11.07 11.46
N LEU A 277 -32.16 11.38 12.34
CA LEU A 277 -32.27 12.69 13.05
C LEU A 277 -31.03 13.05 13.89
N ASP A 278 -30.20 12.07 14.26
CA ASP A 278 -29.03 12.27 15.13
C ASP A 278 -27.75 12.69 14.40
N TRP A 279 -27.75 12.77 13.06
CA TRP A 279 -26.54 13.06 12.30
C TRP A 279 -25.92 14.43 12.62
N MET A 280 -26.75 15.43 12.98
CA MET A 280 -26.27 16.76 13.34
C MET A 280 -25.40 16.76 14.59
N TRP A 281 -25.79 16.00 15.61
CA TRP A 281 -25.01 15.88 16.84
C TRP A 281 -23.69 15.12 16.56
N LYS A 282 -23.72 14.09 15.79
CA LYS A 282 -22.53 13.33 15.38
C LYS A 282 -21.59 14.18 14.56
N LEU A 283 -22.11 14.95 13.59
CA LEU A 283 -21.32 15.91 12.81
C LEU A 283 -20.69 16.98 13.72
N THR A 284 -21.46 17.54 14.65
CA THR A 284 -20.96 18.55 15.59
C THR A 284 -19.81 17.99 16.43
N ASN A 285 -19.95 16.79 16.95
CA ASN A 285 -18.88 16.13 17.69
C ASN A 285 -17.66 15.88 16.81
N PHE A 286 -17.87 15.42 15.58
CA PHE A 286 -16.78 15.24 14.62
C PHE A 286 -16.07 16.56 14.30
N MET A 287 -16.81 17.64 14.10
CA MET A 287 -16.26 18.98 13.82
C MET A 287 -15.47 19.55 15.00
N ARG A 288 -15.88 19.26 16.27
CA ARG A 288 -15.12 19.66 17.47
C ARG A 288 -13.70 19.08 17.49
N LEU A 289 -13.49 17.89 16.90
CA LEU A 289 -12.16 17.29 16.78
C LEU A 289 -11.24 18.08 15.83
N LEU A 290 -11.85 18.87 14.96
CA LEU A 290 -11.20 19.60 13.89
C LEU A 290 -11.12 21.11 14.18
N CYS A 291 -11.43 21.56 15.40
CA CYS A 291 -11.53 22.99 15.75
C CYS A 291 -10.22 23.78 15.58
N ASN A 292 -9.06 23.11 15.58
CA ASN A 292 -7.75 23.77 15.49
C ASN A 292 -7.11 23.70 14.09
N ILE A 293 -7.82 23.20 13.07
CA ILE A 293 -7.24 23.04 11.73
C ILE A 293 -7.10 24.37 11.00
N ARG A 294 -6.03 24.48 10.19
CA ARG A 294 -5.79 25.67 9.35
C ARG A 294 -6.48 25.60 7.99
N SER A 295 -6.72 24.40 7.48
CA SER A 295 -7.34 24.17 6.17
C SER A 295 -8.30 23.01 6.22
N MET A 296 -9.55 23.25 5.79
CA MET A 296 -10.58 22.22 5.64
C MET A 296 -11.12 22.23 4.21
N GLU A 297 -11.12 21.09 3.58
CA GLU A 297 -11.75 20.85 2.29
C GLU A 297 -12.99 19.98 2.50
N LEU A 298 -14.14 20.46 2.03
CA LEU A 298 -15.41 19.72 2.05
C LEU A 298 -15.76 19.29 0.63
N CYS A 299 -15.86 18.01 0.39
CA CYS A 299 -16.21 17.47 -0.94
C CYS A 299 -17.72 17.55 -1.22
N VAL A 300 -18.11 17.35 -2.49
CA VAL A 300 -19.49 17.55 -2.98
C VAL A 300 -20.51 16.65 -2.30
N GLY A 301 -20.12 15.45 -1.84
CA GLY A 301 -20.98 14.56 -1.04
C GLY A 301 -21.47 15.21 0.26
N THR A 302 -20.74 16.21 0.75
CA THR A 302 -21.08 17.04 1.91
C THR A 302 -21.96 18.24 1.56
N ALA A 303 -22.39 18.40 0.30
CA ALA A 303 -23.07 19.61 -0.17
C ALA A 303 -24.47 19.81 0.44
N GLU A 304 -25.19 18.73 0.75
CA GLU A 304 -26.44 18.81 1.52
C GLU A 304 -26.23 19.25 2.96
N VAL A 305 -25.04 19.01 3.49
CA VAL A 305 -24.60 19.41 4.84
C VAL A 305 -24.15 20.88 4.84
N ARG A 306 -23.76 21.47 3.69
CA ARG A 306 -23.28 22.85 3.59
C ARG A 306 -24.30 23.88 4.06
N SER A 307 -25.57 23.70 3.75
CA SER A 307 -26.63 24.63 4.20
C SER A 307 -26.75 24.65 5.73
N THR A 308 -26.53 23.54 6.37
CA THR A 308 -26.62 23.39 7.86
C THR A 308 -25.34 23.82 8.55
N LEU A 309 -24.17 23.54 7.97
CA LEU A 309 -22.89 24.04 8.48
C LEU A 309 -22.77 25.57 8.43
N PHE A 310 -23.35 26.21 7.42
CA PHE A 310 -23.35 27.67 7.32
C PHE A 310 -24.06 28.32 8.51
N PHE A 311 -25.10 27.70 9.05
CA PHE A 311 -25.76 28.15 10.29
C PHE A 311 -24.91 27.95 11.55
N PHE A 312 -24.04 26.95 11.60
CA PHE A 312 -23.20 26.64 12.76
C PHE A 312 -21.92 27.49 12.87
N PHE A 313 -21.38 27.98 11.74
CA PHE A 313 -20.23 28.88 11.74
C PHE A 313 -20.60 30.36 11.95
N MET A 314 -21.90 30.67 11.95
CA MET A 314 -22.42 32.03 12.21
C MET A 314 -22.88 32.24 13.65
N LEU A 315 -22.90 31.21 14.47
CA LEU A 315 -23.14 31.23 15.93
C LEU A 315 -21.85 30.99 16.71
#